data_84a3e8603f22adf45e6a1f4b08fbd843
#
_entry.id   84a3e8603f22adf45e6a1f4b08fbd843
#
_cell.length_a   1.000
_cell.length_b   1.000
_cell.length_c   1.000
_cell.angle_alpha   90.00
_cell.angle_beta   90.00
_cell.angle_gamma   90.00
#
_symmetry.space_group_name_H-M   'P 1'
#
loop_
_entity.id
_entity.type
_entity.pdbx_description
1 polymer ?
#
loop_
_entity_poly.entity_id
_entity_poly.type
_entity_poly.pdbx_seq_one_letter_code
_entity_poly.pdbx_strand_id
1 'polypeptide(L)'
;MTSKFDYFVILAAMRTGSNLLEFNLNALEGVTSFGEAFNPQFIGRLKSESLLDVTLEDRDGDPMKLVQAIKDAPGELNGFRFFQGHDARVLEPVLADPRCAKIILTRNPLDSYVSLKIARETKQWQLKNIKRRREAQVEFNTEEFESYLDRQQDFQLLLLNTLQRTGQTGFYISYDDLTNLEVLNGLAAWLGISARSASIDDTIKPQNPGPTLSKVTNPEETEHALARIDSFNLHRTPNFEPRRGSTVGNYVAAPHTPLMFMPIRGGLEAPVTQWMADLDSVSTDKLVTNLNRKQMRRWLHAHLGHRKFTVLQHPLARAHSAFCSNILSTGPGAYLKIRNMLRNRFKIPIPGQLRDGNYPVDQHYEAFSAFLIFLRQNLAGQTPVRVDGTWCSQSQVLDGMASFTLPDLILREDEIATTLPDLVRRMGHHSPPTPGFCAPEIPFTLAEIYDDKLETLAAEAYQRDYVQFGFGDWEPVTGAA
;
A
#
# COMPACT_ATOMS: atom_id res chain seq x y z
N MET A 1 28.36 -2.90 -22.48
CA MET A 1 27.91 -2.89 -21.07
C MET A 1 27.04 -4.11 -20.88
N THR A 2 27.31 -4.97 -19.90
CA THR A 2 26.44 -6.13 -19.62
C THR A 2 25.07 -5.62 -19.17
N SER A 3 23.99 -6.11 -19.79
CA SER A 3 22.62 -5.78 -19.40
C SER A 3 22.41 -5.98 -17.91
N LYS A 4 21.66 -5.09 -17.28
CA LYS A 4 21.29 -5.20 -15.85
C LYS A 4 20.47 -6.45 -15.57
N PHE A 5 19.68 -6.90 -16.53
CA PHE A 5 18.80 -8.06 -16.45
C PHE A 5 19.00 -8.99 -17.64
N ASP A 6 18.77 -10.28 -17.44
CA ASP A 6 18.82 -11.30 -18.49
C ASP A 6 17.45 -11.53 -19.14
N TYR A 7 16.39 -11.29 -18.38
CA TYR A 7 15.00 -11.42 -18.83
C TYR A 7 14.06 -10.62 -17.93
N PHE A 8 12.79 -10.53 -18.31
CA PHE A 8 11.77 -9.87 -17.49
C PHE A 8 10.51 -10.69 -17.32
N VAL A 9 9.77 -10.40 -16.24
CA VAL A 9 8.43 -10.94 -16.01
C VAL A 9 7.45 -9.78 -15.72
N ILE A 10 6.27 -9.83 -16.37
CA ILE A 10 5.15 -8.96 -16.06
C ILE A 10 4.23 -9.69 -15.09
N LEU A 11 4.30 -9.33 -13.82
CA LEU A 11 3.48 -9.87 -12.74
C LEU A 11 2.19 -9.05 -12.66
N ALA A 12 1.07 -9.69 -12.94
CA ALA A 12 -0.20 -8.99 -13.10
C ALA A 12 -1.38 -9.86 -12.62
N ALA A 13 -2.53 -9.22 -12.46
CA ALA A 13 -3.81 -9.91 -12.42
C ALA A 13 -4.51 -9.89 -13.77
N MET A 14 -5.50 -10.75 -13.96
CA MET A 14 -6.34 -10.67 -15.14
C MET A 14 -7.04 -9.30 -15.22
N ARG A 15 -7.16 -8.74 -16.40
CA ARG A 15 -7.84 -7.47 -16.69
C ARG A 15 -7.16 -6.23 -16.17
N THR A 16 -5.89 -6.29 -15.85
CA THR A 16 -5.07 -5.13 -15.42
C THR A 16 -4.44 -4.35 -16.58
N GLY A 17 -4.66 -4.75 -17.83
CA GLY A 17 -4.07 -4.08 -19.00
C GLY A 17 -2.75 -4.67 -19.46
N SER A 18 -2.39 -5.87 -19.01
CA SER A 18 -1.11 -6.53 -19.35
C SER A 18 -0.90 -6.74 -20.85
N ASN A 19 -1.97 -6.90 -21.63
CA ASN A 19 -1.87 -6.95 -23.09
C ASN A 19 -1.37 -5.61 -23.69
N LEU A 20 -1.89 -4.48 -23.20
CA LEU A 20 -1.46 -3.15 -23.67
C LEU A 20 0.01 -2.90 -23.30
N LEU A 21 0.40 -3.25 -22.08
CA LEU A 21 1.80 -3.15 -21.65
C LEU A 21 2.71 -4.01 -22.51
N GLU A 22 2.33 -5.28 -22.75
CA GLU A 22 3.08 -6.18 -23.60
C GLU A 22 3.24 -5.67 -25.05
N PHE A 23 2.18 -5.13 -25.64
CA PHE A 23 2.25 -4.55 -26.99
C PHE A 23 3.22 -3.37 -27.04
N ASN A 24 3.18 -2.49 -26.05
CA ASN A 24 4.10 -1.34 -25.99
C ASN A 24 5.55 -1.78 -25.72
N LEU A 25 5.79 -2.82 -24.92
CA LEU A 25 7.13 -3.39 -24.75
C LEU A 25 7.64 -4.03 -26.02
N ASN A 26 6.80 -4.81 -26.73
CA ASN A 26 7.17 -5.43 -28.01
C ASN A 26 7.36 -4.41 -29.17
N ALA A 27 6.91 -3.17 -29.01
CA ALA A 27 7.20 -2.08 -29.95
C ALA A 27 8.61 -1.49 -29.77
N LEU A 28 9.29 -1.78 -28.66
CA LEU A 28 10.68 -1.38 -28.43
C LEU A 28 11.62 -2.35 -29.16
N GLU A 29 12.57 -1.80 -29.90
CA GLU A 29 13.59 -2.61 -30.59
C GLU A 29 14.37 -3.44 -29.57
N GLY A 30 14.55 -4.72 -29.88
CA GLY A 30 15.29 -5.66 -29.02
C GLY A 30 14.51 -6.27 -27.85
N VAL A 31 13.27 -5.85 -27.60
CA VAL A 31 12.43 -6.38 -26.51
C VAL A 31 11.36 -7.32 -27.04
N THR A 32 11.23 -8.51 -26.43
CA THR A 32 10.20 -9.48 -26.80
C THR A 32 9.52 -10.06 -25.56
N SER A 33 8.20 -9.92 -25.45
CA SER A 33 7.38 -10.65 -24.49
C SER A 33 6.64 -11.80 -25.19
N PHE A 34 6.78 -12.99 -24.63
CA PHE A 34 6.22 -14.24 -25.16
C PHE A 34 4.83 -14.57 -24.62
N GLY A 35 4.09 -13.57 -24.14
CA GLY A 35 2.71 -13.74 -23.69
C GLY A 35 2.58 -14.48 -22.37
N GLU A 36 1.51 -15.24 -22.23
CA GLU A 36 1.21 -16.04 -21.03
C GLU A 36 1.88 -17.42 -21.12
N ALA A 37 3.22 -17.44 -21.04
CA ALA A 37 4.04 -18.64 -21.27
C ALA A 37 3.67 -19.81 -20.34
N PHE A 38 3.17 -19.52 -19.15
CA PHE A 38 2.85 -20.50 -18.10
C PHE A 38 1.35 -20.60 -17.78
N ASN A 39 0.49 -20.20 -18.75
CA ASN A 39 -0.95 -20.38 -18.60
C ASN A 39 -1.29 -21.88 -18.63
N PRO A 40 -2.10 -22.43 -17.70
CA PRO A 40 -2.38 -23.85 -17.61
C PRO A 40 -3.12 -24.43 -18.83
N GLN A 41 -3.75 -23.61 -19.67
CA GLN A 41 -4.56 -24.07 -20.82
C GLN A 41 -3.86 -23.91 -22.18
N PHE A 42 -2.79 -23.11 -22.27
CA PHE A 42 -2.05 -22.85 -23.49
C PHE A 42 -0.65 -22.32 -23.18
N ILE A 43 0.19 -22.20 -24.21
CA ILE A 43 1.55 -21.70 -24.04
C ILE A 43 1.76 -20.40 -24.85
N GLY A 44 2.03 -19.30 -24.15
CA GLY A 44 2.26 -17.98 -24.76
C GLY A 44 1.00 -17.29 -25.29
N ARG A 45 0.35 -17.89 -26.28
CA ARG A 45 -0.87 -17.36 -26.92
C ARG A 45 -1.99 -18.38 -26.93
N LEU A 46 -3.23 -17.89 -26.90
CA LEU A 46 -4.42 -18.72 -26.92
C LEU A 46 -4.36 -19.70 -28.09
N LYS A 47 -4.62 -20.99 -27.85
CA LYS A 47 -4.57 -22.13 -28.79
C LYS A 47 -3.16 -22.50 -29.30
N SER A 48 -2.10 -21.92 -28.72
CA SER A 48 -0.74 -22.37 -29.03
C SER A 48 -0.39 -23.58 -28.17
N GLU A 49 0.22 -24.60 -28.78
CA GLU A 49 0.64 -25.86 -28.15
C GLU A 49 2.16 -25.94 -27.96
N SER A 50 2.90 -24.99 -28.55
CA SER A 50 4.35 -24.88 -28.40
C SER A 50 4.83 -23.45 -28.45
N LEU A 51 6.00 -23.17 -27.82
CA LEU A 51 6.68 -21.88 -27.80
C LEU A 51 8.19 -22.14 -27.73
N LEU A 52 8.98 -21.52 -28.62
CA LEU A 52 10.45 -21.67 -28.66
C LEU A 52 10.89 -23.15 -28.61
N ASP A 53 10.28 -23.97 -29.43
CA ASP A 53 10.53 -25.42 -29.53
C ASP A 53 10.19 -26.24 -28.25
N VAL A 54 9.58 -25.61 -27.24
CA VAL A 54 9.08 -26.26 -26.03
C VAL A 54 7.58 -26.52 -26.21
N THR A 55 7.15 -27.76 -26.11
CA THR A 55 5.73 -28.13 -26.15
C THR A 55 5.03 -27.88 -24.83
N LEU A 56 3.69 -27.93 -24.84
CA LEU A 56 2.91 -27.82 -23.61
C LEU A 56 3.27 -28.93 -22.60
N GLU A 57 3.47 -30.18 -23.13
CA GLU A 57 3.85 -31.34 -22.31
C GLU A 57 5.26 -31.16 -21.70
N ASP A 58 6.24 -30.70 -22.50
CA ASP A 58 7.60 -30.42 -22.01
C ASP A 58 7.59 -29.39 -20.90
N ARG A 59 6.84 -28.29 -21.10
CA ARG A 59 6.67 -27.25 -20.09
C ARG A 59 6.03 -27.78 -18.81
N ASP A 60 4.96 -28.58 -18.93
CA ASP A 60 4.25 -29.11 -17.77
C ASP A 60 5.11 -30.13 -17.00
N GLY A 61 5.99 -30.86 -17.72
CA GLY A 61 7.00 -31.72 -17.10
C GLY A 61 8.07 -30.92 -16.34
N ASP A 62 8.69 -29.95 -17.00
CA ASP A 62 9.72 -29.07 -16.44
C ASP A 62 9.54 -27.63 -16.95
N PRO A 63 8.85 -26.76 -16.19
CA PRO A 63 8.58 -25.39 -16.63
C PRO A 63 9.84 -24.52 -16.73
N MET A 64 10.94 -24.90 -16.06
CA MET A 64 12.18 -24.13 -16.12
C MET A 64 12.88 -24.27 -17.49
N LYS A 65 12.61 -25.31 -18.26
CA LYS A 65 13.06 -25.41 -19.66
C LYS A 65 12.54 -24.25 -20.50
N LEU A 66 11.27 -23.88 -20.34
CA LEU A 66 10.71 -22.73 -21.06
C LEU A 66 11.27 -21.40 -20.56
N VAL A 67 11.50 -21.24 -19.26
CA VAL A 67 12.20 -20.05 -18.74
C VAL A 67 13.58 -19.91 -19.39
N GLN A 68 14.33 -21.01 -19.50
CA GLN A 68 15.65 -20.99 -20.14
C GLN A 68 15.54 -20.69 -21.65
N ALA A 69 14.60 -21.29 -22.37
CA ALA A 69 14.37 -21.00 -23.77
C ALA A 69 14.00 -19.54 -24.03
N ILE A 70 13.24 -18.91 -23.14
CA ILE A 70 12.93 -17.47 -23.21
C ILE A 70 14.18 -16.62 -22.98
N LYS A 71 15.04 -17.00 -22.02
CA LYS A 71 16.32 -16.29 -21.79
C LYS A 71 17.25 -16.37 -23.00
N ASP A 72 17.31 -17.51 -23.66
CA ASP A 72 18.21 -17.78 -24.78
C ASP A 72 17.64 -17.32 -26.14
N ALA A 73 16.40 -16.88 -26.18
CA ALA A 73 15.76 -16.42 -27.42
C ALA A 73 16.45 -15.15 -27.97
N PRO A 74 16.47 -14.93 -29.31
CA PRO A 74 17.05 -13.75 -29.90
C PRO A 74 16.41 -12.44 -29.40
N GLY A 75 17.22 -11.41 -29.17
CA GLY A 75 16.80 -10.11 -28.71
C GLY A 75 17.73 -9.55 -27.63
N GLU A 76 17.56 -8.28 -27.23
CA GLU A 76 18.31 -7.69 -26.13
C GLU A 76 17.74 -8.11 -24.78
N LEU A 77 16.41 -8.20 -24.69
CA LEU A 77 15.71 -8.56 -23.45
C LEU A 77 14.39 -9.26 -23.73
N ASN A 78 14.28 -10.50 -23.29
CA ASN A 78 13.10 -11.34 -23.45
C ASN A 78 12.32 -11.48 -22.15
N GLY A 79 11.03 -11.78 -22.23
CA GLY A 79 10.21 -11.95 -21.05
C GLY A 79 8.84 -12.56 -21.30
N PHE A 80 8.02 -12.59 -20.28
CA PHE A 80 6.68 -13.18 -20.34
C PHE A 80 5.74 -12.54 -19.31
N ARG A 81 4.45 -12.79 -19.49
CA ARG A 81 3.41 -12.41 -18.50
C ARG A 81 3.12 -13.57 -17.57
N PHE A 82 2.98 -13.27 -16.30
CA PHE A 82 2.68 -14.24 -15.26
C PHE A 82 1.54 -13.76 -14.37
N PHE A 83 0.53 -14.60 -14.18
CA PHE A 83 -0.63 -14.34 -13.33
C PHE A 83 -0.67 -15.32 -12.15
N GLN A 84 -1.39 -14.96 -11.08
CA GLN A 84 -1.49 -15.79 -9.88
C GLN A 84 -1.93 -17.24 -10.13
N GLY A 85 -2.75 -17.48 -11.16
CA GLY A 85 -3.23 -18.83 -11.54
C GLY A 85 -2.31 -19.59 -12.48
N HIS A 86 -1.12 -19.07 -12.80
CA HIS A 86 -0.13 -19.77 -13.61
C HIS A 86 0.69 -20.78 -12.78
N ASP A 87 1.58 -21.53 -13.41
CA ASP A 87 2.36 -22.58 -12.76
C ASP A 87 3.20 -22.05 -11.58
N ALA A 88 2.83 -22.39 -10.36
CA ALA A 88 3.45 -21.92 -9.14
C ALA A 88 4.94 -22.32 -9.03
N ARG A 89 5.38 -23.39 -9.70
CA ARG A 89 6.78 -23.84 -9.72
C ARG A 89 7.73 -22.82 -10.37
N VAL A 90 7.20 -21.92 -11.20
CA VAL A 90 7.96 -20.84 -11.86
C VAL A 90 8.09 -19.62 -10.99
N LEU A 91 7.10 -19.31 -10.17
CA LEU A 91 7.01 -18.03 -9.46
C LEU A 91 8.18 -17.81 -8.49
N GLU A 92 8.45 -18.80 -7.65
CA GLU A 92 9.50 -18.67 -6.63
C GLU A 92 10.91 -18.53 -7.24
N PRO A 93 11.35 -19.39 -8.18
CA PRO A 93 12.64 -19.22 -8.87
C PRO A 93 12.77 -17.87 -9.59
N VAL A 94 11.73 -17.42 -10.29
CA VAL A 94 11.74 -16.16 -11.02
C VAL A 94 11.81 -14.95 -10.08
N LEU A 95 11.09 -14.98 -8.97
CA LEU A 95 11.14 -13.92 -7.96
C LEU A 95 12.51 -13.89 -7.25
N ALA A 96 13.10 -15.04 -6.99
CA ALA A 96 14.41 -15.13 -6.33
C ALA A 96 15.57 -14.69 -7.24
N ASP A 97 15.44 -14.82 -8.56
CA ASP A 97 16.51 -14.51 -9.52
C ASP A 97 16.75 -12.98 -9.64
N PRO A 98 17.90 -12.44 -9.16
CA PRO A 98 18.19 -11.00 -9.25
C PRO A 98 18.43 -10.51 -10.70
N ARG A 99 18.66 -11.42 -11.63
CA ARG A 99 18.83 -11.13 -13.05
C ARG A 99 17.51 -11.07 -13.81
N CYS A 100 16.38 -11.40 -13.18
CA CYS A 100 15.04 -11.21 -13.70
C CYS A 100 14.52 -9.80 -13.34
N ALA A 101 14.13 -9.01 -14.32
CA ALA A 101 13.42 -7.76 -14.09
C ALA A 101 11.94 -8.05 -13.73
N LYS A 102 11.44 -7.55 -12.60
CA LYS A 102 10.04 -7.72 -12.17
C LYS A 102 9.25 -6.45 -12.46
N ILE A 103 8.33 -6.52 -13.39
CA ILE A 103 7.36 -5.46 -13.69
C ILE A 103 6.05 -5.83 -13.02
N ILE A 104 5.58 -5.03 -12.08
CA ILE A 104 4.38 -5.30 -11.30
C ILE A 104 3.28 -4.35 -11.77
N LEU A 105 2.29 -4.90 -12.46
CA LEU A 105 1.19 -4.14 -13.03
C LEU A 105 -0.05 -4.25 -12.14
N THR A 106 -0.56 -3.10 -11.72
CA THR A 106 -1.73 -2.98 -10.86
C THR A 106 -2.88 -2.24 -11.54
N ARG A 107 -4.08 -2.48 -11.08
CA ARG A 107 -5.30 -1.77 -11.47
C ARG A 107 -6.27 -1.78 -10.30
N ASN A 108 -7.21 -0.84 -10.30
CA ASN A 108 -8.35 -0.86 -9.37
C ASN A 108 -9.01 -2.26 -9.37
N PRO A 109 -9.09 -2.93 -8.20
CA PRO A 109 -9.62 -4.29 -8.11
C PRO A 109 -11.08 -4.42 -8.57
N LEU A 110 -11.93 -3.42 -8.29
CA LEU A 110 -13.32 -3.42 -8.71
C LEU A 110 -13.44 -3.36 -10.24
N ASP A 111 -12.65 -2.46 -10.87
CA ASP A 111 -12.64 -2.35 -12.32
C ASP A 111 -12.16 -3.64 -13.00
N SER A 112 -11.15 -4.27 -12.40
CA SER A 112 -10.61 -5.55 -12.88
C SER A 112 -11.63 -6.68 -12.72
N TYR A 113 -12.31 -6.75 -11.57
CA TYR A 113 -13.34 -7.74 -11.28
C TYR A 113 -14.53 -7.63 -12.22
N VAL A 114 -15.12 -6.44 -12.35
CA VAL A 114 -16.25 -6.22 -13.26
C VAL A 114 -15.84 -6.50 -14.72
N SER A 115 -14.66 -6.02 -15.13
CA SER A 115 -14.13 -6.31 -16.47
C SER A 115 -13.90 -7.81 -16.71
N LEU A 116 -13.53 -8.57 -15.68
CA LEU A 116 -13.36 -10.03 -15.76
C LEU A 116 -14.72 -10.73 -15.95
N LYS A 117 -15.74 -10.33 -15.20
CA LYS A 117 -17.10 -10.87 -15.37
C LYS A 117 -17.65 -10.59 -16.77
N ILE A 118 -17.49 -9.37 -17.28
CA ILE A 118 -17.90 -9.00 -18.64
C ILE A 118 -17.13 -9.84 -19.69
N ALA A 119 -15.82 -10.02 -19.51
CA ALA A 119 -15.04 -10.84 -20.45
C ALA A 119 -15.46 -12.32 -20.45
N ARG A 120 -15.84 -12.86 -19.30
CA ARG A 120 -16.40 -14.22 -19.17
C ARG A 120 -17.76 -14.35 -19.86
N GLU A 121 -18.64 -13.37 -19.67
CA GLU A 121 -19.96 -13.33 -20.29
C GLU A 121 -19.87 -13.18 -21.82
N THR A 122 -19.13 -12.19 -22.28
CA THR A 122 -19.03 -11.85 -23.71
C THR A 122 -18.06 -12.76 -24.48
N LYS A 123 -17.24 -13.57 -23.80
CA LYS A 123 -16.11 -14.35 -24.36
C LYS A 123 -15.12 -13.47 -25.14
N GLN A 124 -15.03 -12.17 -24.79
CA GLN A 124 -14.11 -11.25 -25.43
C GLN A 124 -12.95 -10.87 -24.49
N TRP A 125 -11.78 -11.40 -24.76
CA TRP A 125 -10.56 -11.21 -23.94
C TRP A 125 -9.66 -10.10 -24.44
N GLN A 126 -9.74 -9.75 -25.71
CA GLN A 126 -9.00 -8.65 -26.34
C GLN A 126 -9.90 -7.88 -27.30
N LEU A 127 -9.63 -6.59 -27.47
CA LEU A 127 -10.31 -5.72 -28.42
C LEU A 127 -9.28 -4.96 -29.26
N LYS A 128 -9.19 -5.31 -30.55
CA LYS A 128 -8.35 -4.62 -31.55
C LYS A 128 -9.17 -3.69 -32.44
N ASN A 129 -10.46 -3.93 -32.58
CA ASN A 129 -11.36 -3.15 -33.44
C ASN A 129 -12.60 -2.75 -32.63
N ILE A 130 -12.77 -1.45 -32.41
CA ILE A 130 -13.86 -0.87 -31.61
C ILE A 130 -15.24 -1.31 -32.17
N LYS A 131 -15.40 -1.43 -33.49
CA LYS A 131 -16.68 -1.87 -34.11
C LYS A 131 -17.09 -3.30 -33.71
N ARG A 132 -16.17 -4.10 -33.15
CA ARG A 132 -16.42 -5.47 -32.67
C ARG A 132 -16.54 -5.55 -31.15
N ARG A 133 -16.67 -4.41 -30.46
CA ARG A 133 -16.83 -4.38 -29.01
C ARG A 133 -18.16 -5.01 -28.62
N ARG A 134 -18.09 -5.95 -27.68
CA ARG A 134 -19.25 -6.58 -27.06
C ARG A 134 -19.46 -5.94 -25.69
N GLU A 135 -20.67 -5.50 -25.43
CA GLU A 135 -21.07 -4.89 -24.17
C GLU A 135 -21.97 -5.85 -23.40
N ALA A 136 -21.80 -5.90 -22.10
CA ALA A 136 -22.67 -6.60 -21.19
C ALA A 136 -22.67 -5.86 -19.85
N GLN A 137 -23.80 -5.89 -19.17
CA GLN A 137 -23.87 -5.59 -17.75
C GLN A 137 -23.83 -6.90 -16.96
N VAL A 138 -23.15 -6.90 -15.82
CA VAL A 138 -22.97 -8.09 -14.98
C VAL A 138 -23.44 -7.82 -13.57
N GLU A 139 -23.95 -8.83 -12.91
CA GLU A 139 -24.32 -8.74 -11.51
C GLU A 139 -23.05 -8.68 -10.65
N PHE A 140 -22.95 -7.69 -9.76
CA PHE A 140 -21.93 -7.64 -8.74
C PHE A 140 -22.31 -8.59 -7.59
N ASN A 141 -21.40 -9.41 -7.16
CA ASN A 141 -21.58 -10.30 -6.01
C ASN A 141 -20.53 -9.97 -4.94
N THR A 142 -20.98 -9.62 -3.76
CA THR A 142 -20.13 -9.17 -2.65
C THR A 142 -19.12 -10.23 -2.21
N GLU A 143 -19.58 -11.47 -1.97
CA GLU A 143 -18.71 -12.56 -1.48
C GLU A 143 -17.67 -12.95 -2.54
N GLU A 144 -18.08 -13.00 -3.81
CA GLU A 144 -17.17 -13.26 -4.93
C GLU A 144 -16.11 -12.15 -5.05
N PHE A 145 -16.50 -10.89 -4.86
CA PHE A 145 -15.59 -9.76 -4.92
C PHE A 145 -14.64 -9.73 -3.72
N GLU A 146 -15.12 -9.97 -2.51
CA GLU A 146 -14.27 -10.10 -1.30
C GLU A 146 -13.22 -11.21 -1.50
N SER A 147 -13.63 -12.38 -1.96
CA SER A 147 -12.72 -13.48 -2.27
C SER A 147 -11.72 -13.13 -3.40
N TYR A 148 -12.16 -12.37 -4.41
CA TYR A 148 -11.29 -11.87 -5.47
C TYR A 148 -10.26 -10.88 -4.91
N LEU A 149 -10.69 -9.96 -4.07
CA LEU A 149 -9.85 -8.94 -3.44
C LEU A 149 -8.79 -9.57 -2.54
N ASP A 150 -9.19 -10.54 -1.71
CA ASP A 150 -8.27 -11.28 -0.83
C ASP A 150 -7.17 -11.98 -1.65
N ARG A 151 -7.54 -12.69 -2.70
CA ARG A 151 -6.54 -13.33 -3.59
C ARG A 151 -5.56 -12.33 -4.21
N GLN A 152 -6.07 -11.15 -4.65
CA GLN A 152 -5.19 -10.12 -5.21
C GLN A 152 -4.22 -9.59 -4.16
N GLN A 153 -4.70 -9.35 -2.96
CA GLN A 153 -3.87 -8.87 -1.85
C GLN A 153 -2.83 -9.90 -1.42
N ASP A 154 -3.22 -11.17 -1.31
CA ASP A 154 -2.29 -12.26 -0.98
C ASP A 154 -1.16 -12.38 -2.02
N PHE A 155 -1.50 -12.27 -3.31
CA PHE A 155 -0.50 -12.28 -4.37
C PHE A 155 0.43 -11.07 -4.29
N GLN A 156 -0.09 -9.87 -4.09
CA GLN A 156 0.72 -8.66 -3.90
C GLN A 156 1.63 -8.76 -2.67
N LEU A 157 1.13 -9.30 -1.56
CA LEU A 157 1.91 -9.52 -0.35
C LEU A 157 3.03 -10.54 -0.58
N LEU A 158 2.76 -11.62 -1.33
CA LEU A 158 3.78 -12.60 -1.70
C LEU A 158 4.90 -11.95 -2.50
N LEU A 159 4.56 -11.17 -3.55
CA LEU A 159 5.53 -10.46 -4.37
C LEU A 159 6.37 -9.50 -3.52
N LEU A 160 5.71 -8.68 -2.73
CA LEU A 160 6.34 -7.68 -1.87
C LEU A 160 7.29 -8.32 -0.86
N ASN A 161 6.82 -9.32 -0.11
CA ASN A 161 7.62 -10.01 0.90
C ASN A 161 8.84 -10.70 0.28
N THR A 162 8.68 -11.29 -0.91
CA THR A 162 9.79 -11.96 -1.58
C THR A 162 10.85 -10.96 -2.06
N LEU A 163 10.43 -9.83 -2.65
CA LEU A 163 11.35 -8.77 -3.05
C LEU A 163 12.08 -8.16 -1.85
N GLN A 164 11.37 -7.95 -0.74
CA GLN A 164 11.97 -7.45 0.51
C GLN A 164 13.03 -8.42 1.07
N ARG A 165 12.71 -9.73 1.14
CA ARG A 165 13.63 -10.74 1.66
C ARG A 165 14.88 -10.88 0.81
N THR A 166 14.76 -10.74 -0.50
CA THR A 166 15.87 -10.88 -1.45
C THR A 166 16.60 -9.57 -1.73
N GLY A 167 16.14 -8.44 -1.16
CA GLY A 167 16.73 -7.11 -1.37
C GLY A 167 16.60 -6.61 -2.81
N GLN A 168 15.60 -7.08 -3.55
CA GLN A 168 15.33 -6.71 -4.92
C GLN A 168 14.23 -5.65 -4.99
N THR A 169 14.15 -4.93 -6.11
CA THR A 169 13.11 -3.96 -6.41
C THR A 169 12.41 -4.32 -7.72
N GLY A 170 11.08 -4.16 -7.76
CA GLY A 170 10.29 -4.24 -8.99
C GLY A 170 10.02 -2.85 -9.56
N PHE A 171 9.66 -2.78 -10.85
CA PHE A 171 9.06 -1.59 -11.44
C PHE A 171 7.54 -1.69 -11.31
N TYR A 172 6.97 -0.81 -10.51
CA TYR A 172 5.52 -0.76 -10.32
C TYR A 172 4.90 0.20 -11.33
N ILE A 173 3.86 -0.26 -12.02
CA ILE A 173 3.11 0.54 -12.99
C ILE A 173 1.61 0.31 -12.78
N SER A 174 0.82 1.38 -12.80
CA SER A 174 -0.63 1.28 -12.74
C SER A 174 -1.25 1.20 -14.13
N TYR A 175 -2.49 0.70 -14.21
CA TYR A 175 -3.27 0.68 -15.45
C TYR A 175 -3.39 2.07 -16.09
N ASP A 176 -3.57 3.09 -15.27
CA ASP A 176 -3.79 4.46 -15.73
C ASP A 176 -2.52 5.05 -16.37
N ASP A 177 -1.34 4.58 -15.95
CA ASP A 177 -0.04 5.00 -16.50
C ASP A 177 0.33 4.31 -17.81
N LEU A 178 -0.39 3.27 -18.23
CA LEU A 178 -0.09 2.54 -19.47
C LEU A 178 -0.23 3.39 -20.74
N THR A 179 -0.92 4.51 -20.65
CA THR A 179 -1.04 5.50 -21.73
C THR A 179 -0.14 6.70 -21.55
N ASN A 180 0.76 6.68 -20.58
CA ASN A 180 1.75 7.71 -20.35
C ASN A 180 3.09 7.33 -20.99
N LEU A 181 3.46 8.03 -22.06
CA LEU A 181 4.67 7.74 -22.82
C LEU A 181 5.95 7.89 -21.99
N GLU A 182 5.99 8.87 -21.09
CA GLU A 182 7.16 9.10 -20.21
C GLU A 182 7.36 7.95 -19.23
N VAL A 183 6.26 7.41 -18.69
CA VAL A 183 6.31 6.24 -17.79
C VAL A 183 6.81 5.00 -18.53
N LEU A 184 6.32 4.76 -19.76
CA LEU A 184 6.79 3.62 -20.59
C LEU A 184 8.27 3.78 -20.98
N ASN A 185 8.70 4.98 -21.32
CA ASN A 185 10.11 5.26 -21.59
C ASN A 185 10.98 5.17 -20.32
N GLY A 186 10.42 5.51 -19.15
CA GLY A 186 11.03 5.29 -17.84
C GLY A 186 11.21 3.79 -17.54
N LEU A 187 10.21 2.96 -17.85
CA LEU A 187 10.31 1.51 -17.76
C LEU A 187 11.40 0.95 -18.69
N ALA A 188 11.46 1.40 -19.96
CA ALA A 188 12.52 1.01 -20.89
C ALA A 188 13.92 1.36 -20.34
N ALA A 189 14.08 2.57 -19.78
CA ALA A 189 15.32 2.98 -19.14
C ALA A 189 15.70 2.10 -17.94
N TRP A 190 14.72 1.78 -17.09
CA TRP A 190 14.93 0.91 -15.93
C TRP A 190 15.34 -0.52 -16.33
N LEU A 191 14.76 -1.03 -17.43
CA LEU A 191 15.13 -2.32 -18.03
C LEU A 191 16.54 -2.32 -18.65
N GLY A 192 17.14 -1.14 -18.84
CA GLY A 192 18.45 -1.01 -19.47
C GLY A 192 18.40 -0.96 -21.00
N ILE A 193 17.20 -0.80 -21.58
CA ILE A 193 16.98 -0.71 -23.02
C ILE A 193 17.27 0.74 -23.49
N SER A 194 18.04 0.87 -24.55
CA SER A 194 18.37 2.18 -25.14
C SER A 194 17.25 2.73 -26.01
N ALA A 195 16.48 1.86 -26.66
CA ALA A 195 15.33 2.24 -27.46
C ALA A 195 14.28 3.01 -26.66
N ARG A 196 13.67 3.99 -27.29
CA ARG A 196 12.56 4.78 -26.72
C ARG A 196 11.41 4.81 -27.71
N SER A 197 10.21 4.71 -27.17
CA SER A 197 9.01 4.86 -27.98
C SER A 197 8.74 6.35 -28.25
N ALA A 198 8.34 6.68 -29.47
CA ALA A 198 7.90 8.02 -29.86
C ALA A 198 6.38 8.20 -29.64
N SER A 199 5.64 7.13 -29.52
CA SER A 199 4.18 7.13 -29.30
C SER A 199 3.73 5.84 -28.62
N ILE A 200 2.56 5.88 -28.03
CA ILE A 200 1.90 4.71 -27.45
C ILE A 200 1.33 3.85 -28.58
N ASP A 201 1.59 2.55 -28.52
CA ASP A 201 0.87 1.59 -29.38
C ASP A 201 -0.56 1.41 -28.86
N ASP A 202 -1.52 1.94 -29.59
CA ASP A 202 -2.93 1.92 -29.25
C ASP A 202 -3.71 0.80 -29.97
N THR A 203 -3.03 -0.21 -30.48
CA THR A 203 -3.63 -1.38 -31.14
C THR A 203 -4.65 -2.09 -30.24
N ILE A 204 -4.37 -2.16 -28.96
CA ILE A 204 -5.29 -2.69 -27.95
C ILE A 204 -6.19 -1.56 -27.45
N LYS A 205 -7.48 -1.70 -27.67
CA LYS A 205 -8.49 -0.70 -27.28
C LYS A 205 -9.13 -1.07 -25.94
N PRO A 206 -9.56 -0.08 -25.12
CA PRO A 206 -10.35 -0.33 -23.93
C PRO A 206 -11.63 -1.09 -24.27
N GLN A 207 -11.86 -2.24 -23.61
CA GLN A 207 -13.06 -3.05 -23.86
C GLN A 207 -14.29 -2.47 -23.15
N ASN A 208 -14.11 -2.03 -21.92
CA ASN A 208 -15.18 -1.57 -21.04
C ASN A 208 -14.89 -0.13 -20.58
N PRO A 209 -14.96 0.91 -21.44
CA PRO A 209 -14.80 2.29 -21.03
C PRO A 209 -16.00 2.78 -20.18
N GLY A 210 -15.82 3.88 -19.47
CA GLY A 210 -16.86 4.51 -18.65
C GLY A 210 -16.87 4.02 -17.19
N PRO A 211 -17.73 4.61 -16.36
CA PRO A 211 -17.81 4.31 -14.92
C PRO A 211 -18.14 2.84 -14.64
N THR A 212 -17.56 2.26 -13.62
CA THR A 212 -17.74 0.83 -13.30
C THR A 212 -19.15 0.52 -12.83
N LEU A 213 -19.79 1.42 -12.08
CA LEU A 213 -21.18 1.24 -11.64
C LEU A 213 -22.18 1.18 -12.79
N SER A 214 -21.92 1.82 -13.95
CA SER A 214 -22.79 1.70 -15.12
C SER A 214 -22.74 0.33 -15.82
N LYS A 215 -21.81 -0.52 -15.43
CA LYS A 215 -21.55 -1.86 -16.01
C LYS A 215 -22.11 -2.98 -15.15
N VAL A 216 -22.70 -2.65 -14.00
CA VAL A 216 -23.34 -3.62 -13.12
C VAL A 216 -24.85 -3.50 -13.19
N THR A 217 -25.57 -4.62 -13.00
CA THR A 217 -27.03 -4.67 -12.99
C THR A 217 -27.63 -4.23 -11.66
N ASN A 218 -26.82 -4.24 -10.58
CA ASN A 218 -27.23 -3.92 -9.20
C ASN A 218 -26.32 -2.83 -8.59
N PRO A 219 -26.32 -1.58 -9.12
CA PRO A 219 -25.42 -0.52 -8.69
C PRO A 219 -25.60 -0.12 -7.22
N GLU A 220 -26.84 -0.05 -6.70
CA GLU A 220 -27.12 0.31 -5.31
C GLU A 220 -26.55 -0.72 -4.32
N GLU A 221 -26.74 -2.01 -4.58
CA GLU A 221 -26.12 -3.08 -3.78
C GLU A 221 -24.60 -3.02 -3.84
N THR A 222 -24.07 -2.72 -5.04
CA THR A 222 -22.62 -2.55 -5.24
C THR A 222 -22.07 -1.42 -4.37
N GLU A 223 -22.72 -0.25 -4.36
CA GLU A 223 -22.34 0.89 -3.52
C GLU A 223 -22.39 0.54 -2.03
N HIS A 224 -23.47 -0.11 -1.59
CA HIS A 224 -23.61 -0.56 -0.20
C HIS A 224 -22.53 -1.58 0.20
N ALA A 225 -22.20 -2.51 -0.69
CA ALA A 225 -21.13 -3.48 -0.45
C ALA A 225 -19.76 -2.80 -0.39
N LEU A 226 -19.47 -1.90 -1.32
CA LEU A 226 -18.22 -1.15 -1.36
C LEU A 226 -18.03 -0.26 -0.12
N ALA A 227 -19.09 0.37 0.37
CA ALA A 227 -19.04 1.15 1.61
C ALA A 227 -18.65 0.29 2.82
N ARG A 228 -18.94 -1.01 2.81
CA ARG A 228 -18.54 -1.96 3.86
C ARG A 228 -17.13 -2.51 3.68
N ILE A 229 -16.73 -2.77 2.43
CA ILE A 229 -15.44 -3.37 2.07
C ILE A 229 -14.34 -2.32 2.06
N ASP A 230 -14.63 -1.15 1.50
CA ASP A 230 -13.69 -0.05 1.29
C ASP A 230 -14.27 1.29 1.76
N SER A 231 -14.52 1.40 3.06
CA SER A 231 -15.13 2.57 3.69
C SER A 231 -14.37 3.88 3.46
N PHE A 232 -13.07 3.78 3.12
CA PHE A 232 -12.18 4.92 2.91
C PHE A 232 -11.77 5.11 1.45
N ASN A 233 -12.40 4.37 0.52
CA ASN A 233 -12.10 4.48 -0.92
C ASN A 233 -10.60 4.21 -1.26
N LEU A 234 -9.95 3.33 -0.50
CA LEU A 234 -8.52 3.02 -0.60
C LEU A 234 -8.16 2.28 -1.89
N HIS A 235 -9.12 1.63 -2.54
CA HIS A 235 -8.94 0.86 -3.76
C HIS A 235 -8.50 1.70 -4.97
N ARG A 236 -8.68 3.02 -4.93
CA ARG A 236 -8.28 3.93 -6.01
C ARG A 236 -6.79 4.23 -6.05
N THR A 237 -6.09 4.03 -4.95
CA THR A 237 -4.66 4.28 -4.85
C THR A 237 -3.92 2.95 -4.72
N PRO A 238 -2.94 2.64 -5.60
CA PRO A 238 -2.12 1.44 -5.46
C PRO A 238 -1.50 1.39 -4.07
N ASN A 239 -1.67 0.25 -3.39
CA ASN A 239 -1.11 0.06 -2.07
C ASN A 239 -0.18 -1.14 -2.06
N PHE A 240 1.11 -0.86 -1.83
CA PHE A 240 2.17 -1.85 -1.73
C PHE A 240 2.59 -2.11 -0.29
N GLU A 241 2.00 -1.40 0.67
CA GLU A 241 2.23 -1.69 2.08
C GLU A 241 1.62 -3.05 2.46
N PRO A 242 2.30 -3.80 3.33
CA PRO A 242 1.75 -5.03 3.87
C PRO A 242 0.41 -4.79 4.57
N ARG A 243 -0.58 -5.63 4.26
CA ARG A 243 -1.89 -5.58 4.93
C ARG A 243 -1.70 -5.72 6.44
N ARG A 244 -2.43 -4.90 7.19
CA ARG A 244 -2.44 -4.95 8.64
C ARG A 244 -3.73 -5.57 9.15
N GLY A 245 -3.64 -6.35 10.20
CA GLY A 245 -4.81 -6.79 10.96
C GLY A 245 -5.19 -5.77 12.01
N SER A 246 -6.41 -5.89 12.55
CA SER A 246 -6.84 -5.09 13.71
C SER A 246 -5.97 -5.37 14.93
N THR A 247 -5.46 -4.32 15.55
CA THR A 247 -4.68 -4.39 16.79
C THR A 247 -5.56 -4.21 18.02
N VAL A 248 -6.57 -5.08 18.17
CA VAL A 248 -7.60 -4.97 19.24
C VAL A 248 -6.98 -4.85 20.64
N GLY A 249 -5.84 -5.50 20.88
CA GLY A 249 -5.12 -5.37 22.16
C GLY A 249 -4.62 -3.97 22.49
N ASN A 250 -4.50 -3.10 21.49
CA ASN A 250 -4.07 -1.71 21.70
C ASN A 250 -5.26 -0.76 21.93
N TYR A 251 -6.50 -1.21 21.74
CA TYR A 251 -7.67 -0.35 21.93
C TYR A 251 -7.83 -0.03 23.41
N VAL A 252 -8.21 1.20 23.69
CA VAL A 252 -8.36 1.75 25.04
C VAL A 252 -9.81 2.13 25.25
N ALA A 253 -10.45 1.58 26.25
CA ALA A 253 -11.82 1.93 26.58
C ALA A 253 -11.88 2.62 27.96
N ALA A 254 -12.74 3.61 28.08
CA ALA A 254 -13.00 4.27 29.35
C ALA A 254 -13.80 3.33 30.27
N PRO A 255 -13.54 3.33 31.59
CA PRO A 255 -14.21 2.41 32.52
C PRO A 255 -15.67 2.78 32.79
N HIS A 256 -16.06 4.05 32.70
CA HIS A 256 -17.39 4.55 33.02
C HIS A 256 -18.12 5.10 31.80
N THR A 257 -17.44 5.95 31.03
CA THR A 257 -17.99 6.51 29.79
C THR A 257 -17.98 5.45 28.70
N PRO A 258 -19.06 5.21 27.94
CA PRO A 258 -19.08 4.23 26.85
C PRO A 258 -18.31 4.74 25.62
N LEU A 259 -17.01 4.99 25.83
CA LEU A 259 -16.08 5.57 24.84
C LEU A 259 -14.88 4.66 24.64
N MET A 260 -14.48 4.47 23.38
CA MET A 260 -13.33 3.66 23.01
C MET A 260 -12.43 4.42 22.04
N PHE A 261 -11.16 4.48 22.38
CA PHE A 261 -10.10 4.98 21.51
C PHE A 261 -9.43 3.81 20.79
N MET A 262 -9.27 3.94 19.47
CA MET A 262 -8.59 3.00 18.60
C MET A 262 -7.30 3.66 18.09
N PRO A 263 -6.17 3.54 18.82
CA PRO A 263 -4.98 4.31 18.53
C PRO A 263 -4.27 3.87 17.26
N ILE A 264 -3.68 4.84 16.56
CA ILE A 264 -2.70 4.64 15.50
C ILE A 264 -1.32 4.87 16.12
N ARG A 265 -0.47 3.83 16.13
CA ARG A 265 0.85 3.85 16.76
C ARG A 265 1.76 4.95 16.20
N GLY A 266 2.56 5.56 17.08
CA GLY A 266 3.44 6.66 16.74
C GLY A 266 2.74 8.02 16.63
N GLY A 267 1.47 8.08 17.02
CA GLY A 267 0.65 9.28 17.03
C GLY A 267 0.39 9.81 18.46
N LEU A 268 -0.84 10.23 18.70
CA LEU A 268 -1.28 10.93 19.91
C LEU A 268 -1.84 9.98 21.00
N GLU A 269 -1.22 8.80 21.18
CA GLU A 269 -1.74 7.79 22.12
C GLU A 269 -1.76 8.30 23.56
N ALA A 270 -0.67 8.87 24.03
CA ALA A 270 -0.53 9.31 25.42
C ALA A 270 -1.47 10.47 25.78
N PRO A 271 -1.54 11.58 25.04
CA PRO A 271 -2.44 12.69 25.38
C PRO A 271 -3.92 12.28 25.31
N VAL A 272 -4.33 11.49 24.33
CA VAL A 272 -5.72 11.02 24.22
C VAL A 272 -6.06 10.06 25.36
N THR A 273 -5.14 9.17 25.73
CA THR A 273 -5.33 8.24 26.85
C THR A 273 -5.45 8.99 28.18
N GLN A 274 -4.61 10.02 28.37
CA GLN A 274 -4.70 10.89 29.56
C GLN A 274 -6.05 11.61 29.60
N TRP A 275 -6.48 12.20 28.48
CA TRP A 275 -7.79 12.86 28.42
C TRP A 275 -8.96 11.91 28.76
N MET A 276 -8.91 10.64 28.30
CA MET A 276 -9.93 9.64 28.64
C MET A 276 -9.92 9.31 30.15
N ALA A 277 -8.76 9.28 30.78
CA ALA A 277 -8.63 9.07 32.20
C ALA A 277 -9.21 10.27 33.00
N ASP A 278 -8.88 11.49 32.57
CA ASP A 278 -9.41 12.72 33.17
C ASP A 278 -10.93 12.81 33.01
N LEU A 279 -11.49 12.38 31.87
CA LEU A 279 -12.91 12.33 31.60
C LEU A 279 -13.68 11.49 32.63
N ASP A 280 -13.15 10.33 32.99
CA ASP A 280 -13.74 9.43 33.99
C ASP A 280 -13.21 9.68 35.42
N SER A 281 -12.37 10.70 35.60
CA SER A 281 -11.73 11.03 36.88
C SER A 281 -10.96 9.88 37.51
N VAL A 282 -10.23 9.13 36.67
CA VAL A 282 -9.40 7.98 37.05
C VAL A 282 -7.95 8.19 36.62
N SER A 283 -7.06 7.36 37.13
CA SER A 283 -5.68 7.30 36.58
C SER A 283 -5.63 6.44 35.32
N THR A 284 -4.63 6.67 34.46
CA THR A 284 -4.49 5.98 33.15
C THR A 284 -4.39 4.45 33.28
N ASP A 285 -3.85 3.94 34.39
CA ASP A 285 -3.78 2.50 34.67
C ASP A 285 -5.15 1.84 34.92
N LYS A 286 -6.20 2.63 35.17
CA LYS A 286 -7.58 2.15 35.33
C LYS A 286 -8.36 2.08 34.03
N LEU A 287 -7.82 2.62 32.95
CA LEU A 287 -8.45 2.43 31.64
C LEU A 287 -8.44 0.96 31.23
N VAL A 288 -9.46 0.58 30.49
CA VAL A 288 -9.62 -0.81 30.04
C VAL A 288 -8.76 -1.04 28.81
N THR A 289 -7.68 -1.78 28.95
CA THR A 289 -6.67 -2.03 27.91
C THR A 289 -6.41 -3.52 27.73
N ASN A 290 -5.60 -3.90 26.74
CA ASN A 290 -5.15 -5.27 26.49
C ASN A 290 -6.29 -6.29 26.30
N LEU A 291 -7.44 -5.83 25.81
CA LEU A 291 -8.58 -6.71 25.52
C LEU A 291 -8.31 -7.59 24.31
N ASN A 292 -8.61 -8.87 24.42
CA ASN A 292 -8.69 -9.73 23.23
C ASN A 292 -10.04 -9.51 22.49
N ARG A 293 -10.17 -10.07 21.27
CA ARG A 293 -11.38 -9.90 20.44
C ARG A 293 -12.69 -10.32 21.17
N LYS A 294 -12.65 -11.37 21.97
CA LYS A 294 -13.83 -11.84 22.73
C LYS A 294 -14.21 -10.88 23.84
N GLN A 295 -13.23 -10.39 24.59
CA GLN A 295 -13.44 -9.39 25.66
C GLN A 295 -13.94 -8.07 25.07
N MET A 296 -13.35 -7.64 23.94
CA MET A 296 -13.78 -6.43 23.25
C MET A 296 -15.24 -6.53 22.80
N ARG A 297 -15.64 -7.63 22.18
CA ARG A 297 -17.06 -7.84 21.82
C ARG A 297 -17.99 -7.79 23.02
N ARG A 298 -17.58 -8.36 24.18
CA ARG A 298 -18.35 -8.26 25.42
C ARG A 298 -18.48 -6.82 25.89
N TRP A 299 -17.38 -6.07 25.84
CA TRP A 299 -17.40 -4.64 26.21
C TRP A 299 -18.36 -3.85 25.32
N LEU A 300 -18.30 -4.01 24.00
CA LEU A 300 -19.20 -3.37 23.04
C LEU A 300 -20.67 -3.68 23.32
N HIS A 301 -20.99 -4.94 23.66
CA HIS A 301 -22.35 -5.35 24.02
C HIS A 301 -22.81 -4.82 25.38
N ALA A 302 -21.92 -4.67 26.33
CA ALA A 302 -22.24 -4.18 27.68
C ALA A 302 -22.44 -2.65 27.71
N HIS A 303 -21.83 -1.90 26.79
CA HIS A 303 -21.87 -0.45 26.75
C HIS A 303 -22.75 0.02 25.57
N LEU A 304 -24.06 -0.09 25.73
CA LEU A 304 -25.03 0.37 24.71
C LEU A 304 -24.85 1.87 24.46
N GLY A 305 -24.87 2.25 23.19
CA GLY A 305 -24.63 3.64 22.79
C GLY A 305 -23.16 4.07 22.80
N HIS A 306 -22.23 3.11 22.94
CA HIS A 306 -20.80 3.39 22.86
C HIS A 306 -20.42 4.12 21.57
N ARG A 307 -19.32 4.89 21.64
CA ARG A 307 -18.67 5.51 20.49
C ARG A 307 -17.22 5.08 20.43
N LYS A 308 -16.79 4.80 19.21
CA LYS A 308 -15.39 4.44 18.87
C LYS A 308 -14.80 5.57 18.06
N PHE A 309 -13.60 5.98 18.39
CA PHE A 309 -12.90 7.01 17.63
C PHE A 309 -11.43 6.68 17.44
N THR A 310 -10.85 7.28 16.43
CA THR A 310 -9.40 7.31 16.20
C THR A 310 -8.97 8.72 15.87
N VAL A 311 -7.68 8.99 16.05
CA VAL A 311 -7.08 10.29 15.76
C VAL A 311 -5.99 10.12 14.72
N LEU A 312 -6.08 10.89 13.65
CA LEU A 312 -5.06 11.03 12.62
C LEU A 312 -4.14 12.18 12.98
N GLN A 313 -2.86 11.96 12.83
CA GLN A 313 -1.84 12.99 12.97
C GLN A 313 -1.33 13.39 11.59
N HIS A 314 -0.88 14.64 11.42
CA HIS A 314 -0.23 15.05 10.19
C HIS A 314 0.90 14.08 9.84
N PRO A 315 0.97 13.54 8.59
CA PRO A 315 1.92 12.47 8.26
C PRO A 315 3.38 12.84 8.52
N LEU A 316 3.77 14.09 8.24
CA LEU A 316 5.11 14.60 8.52
C LEU A 316 5.41 14.64 10.03
N ALA A 317 4.47 15.13 10.85
CA ALA A 317 4.64 15.20 12.31
C ALA A 317 4.74 13.79 12.92
N ARG A 318 3.91 12.87 12.45
CA ARG A 318 3.96 11.48 12.90
C ARG A 318 5.25 10.77 12.49
N ALA A 319 5.73 11.00 11.27
CA ALA A 319 7.02 10.47 10.80
C ALA A 319 8.18 11.01 11.63
N HIS A 320 8.16 12.31 12.00
CA HIS A 320 9.15 12.93 12.85
C HIS A 320 9.13 12.35 14.27
N SER A 321 7.95 12.19 14.85
CA SER A 321 7.77 11.54 16.16
C SER A 321 8.33 10.11 16.17
N ALA A 322 8.01 9.31 15.15
CA ALA A 322 8.54 7.95 14.99
C ALA A 322 10.07 7.94 14.78
N PHE A 323 10.61 8.89 14.03
CA PHE A 323 12.05 9.04 13.83
C PHE A 323 12.74 9.33 15.17
N CYS A 324 12.29 10.33 15.92
CA CYS A 324 12.89 10.72 17.18
C CYS A 324 12.82 9.61 18.24
N SER A 325 11.61 9.03 18.42
CA SER A 325 11.37 8.08 19.50
C SER A 325 11.95 6.68 19.24
N ASN A 326 11.89 6.19 17.99
CA ASN A 326 12.21 4.80 17.67
C ASN A 326 13.55 4.63 16.93
N ILE A 327 13.98 5.62 16.16
CA ILE A 327 15.17 5.52 15.29
C ILE A 327 16.33 6.32 15.83
N LEU A 328 16.13 7.57 16.22
CA LEU A 328 17.18 8.43 16.75
C LEU A 328 17.54 8.04 18.19
N SER A 329 16.54 7.76 19.01
CA SER A 329 16.72 7.29 20.39
C SER A 329 17.50 5.96 20.46
N THR A 330 18.20 5.78 21.59
CA THR A 330 18.85 4.51 21.98
C THR A 330 18.29 3.95 23.29
N GLY A 331 17.29 4.64 23.87
CA GLY A 331 16.61 4.27 25.11
C GLY A 331 15.53 3.20 24.95
N PRO A 332 14.69 3.02 25.97
CA PRO A 332 13.56 2.09 25.91
C PRO A 332 12.64 2.41 24.71
N GLY A 333 12.21 1.40 23.97
CA GLY A 333 11.38 1.56 22.78
C GLY A 333 12.12 1.82 21.47
N ALA A 334 13.46 2.04 21.51
CA ALA A 334 14.26 2.21 20.29
C ALA A 334 14.40 0.94 19.48
N TYR A 335 14.36 1.05 18.16
CA TYR A 335 14.50 -0.07 17.22
C TYR A 335 15.97 -0.25 16.80
N LEU A 336 16.83 -0.66 17.74
CA LEU A 336 18.28 -0.71 17.54
C LEU A 336 18.74 -1.50 16.30
N LYS A 337 18.06 -2.61 15.97
CA LYS A 337 18.39 -3.40 14.75
C LYS A 337 18.08 -2.62 13.47
N ILE A 338 16.92 -1.99 13.41
CA ILE A 338 16.52 -1.17 12.25
C ILE A 338 17.42 0.05 12.17
N ARG A 339 17.66 0.75 13.27
CA ARG A 339 18.57 1.89 13.36
C ARG A 339 19.97 1.55 12.80
N ASN A 340 20.54 0.42 13.17
CA ASN A 340 21.83 -0.03 12.64
C ASN A 340 21.78 -0.32 11.13
N MET A 341 20.69 -0.89 10.63
CA MET A 341 20.48 -1.11 9.21
C MET A 341 20.37 0.20 8.43
N LEU A 342 19.61 1.17 8.95
CA LEU A 342 19.47 2.50 8.35
C LEU A 342 20.81 3.23 8.26
N ARG A 343 21.63 3.18 9.31
CA ARG A 343 22.99 3.75 9.30
C ARG A 343 23.93 3.06 8.34
N ASN A 344 23.99 1.73 8.38
CA ASN A 344 25.04 0.98 7.70
C ASN A 344 24.71 0.72 6.23
N ARG A 345 23.47 0.35 5.92
CA ARG A 345 23.04 -0.01 4.57
C ARG A 345 22.46 1.19 3.79
N PHE A 346 21.62 1.97 4.44
CA PHE A 346 20.96 3.13 3.80
C PHE A 346 21.75 4.43 3.96
N LYS A 347 22.85 4.40 4.73
CA LYS A 347 23.75 5.54 4.96
C LYS A 347 23.03 6.79 5.51
N ILE A 348 21.95 6.60 6.26
CA ILE A 348 21.26 7.71 6.94
C ILE A 348 22.21 8.24 8.04
N PRO A 349 22.45 9.55 8.12
CA PRO A 349 23.43 10.15 9.02
C PRO A 349 22.96 10.22 10.48
N ILE A 350 22.49 9.10 11.03
CA ILE A 350 22.05 8.97 12.41
C ILE A 350 23.30 8.87 13.30
N PRO A 351 23.44 9.67 14.38
CA PRO A 351 24.61 9.65 15.25
C PRO A 351 24.78 8.29 15.96
N GLY A 352 26.00 7.94 16.34
CA GLY A 352 26.27 6.69 17.08
C GLY A 352 25.54 6.64 18.42
N GLN A 353 25.69 7.71 19.19
CA GLN A 353 25.01 7.98 20.46
C GLN A 353 24.58 9.44 20.47
N LEU A 354 23.39 9.70 20.98
CA LEU A 354 22.99 11.06 21.34
C LEU A 354 23.73 11.40 22.66
N ARG A 355 24.64 12.35 22.57
CA ARG A 355 25.28 12.96 23.75
C ARG A 355 24.81 14.39 23.82
N ASP A 356 24.49 14.86 25.02
CA ASP A 356 24.07 16.22 25.26
C ASP A 356 25.05 17.21 24.63
N GLY A 357 24.54 18.13 23.81
CA GLY A 357 25.29 19.21 23.18
C GLY A 357 26.06 18.85 21.89
N ASN A 358 26.03 17.60 21.41
CA ASN A 358 26.84 17.16 20.25
C ASN A 358 26.00 16.66 19.06
N TYR A 359 24.74 17.09 18.96
CA TYR A 359 23.84 16.77 17.85
C TYR A 359 23.17 18.05 17.36
N PRO A 360 23.74 18.71 16.33
CA PRO A 360 23.23 19.99 15.84
C PRO A 360 21.94 19.81 15.01
N VAL A 361 21.17 20.89 14.91
CA VAL A 361 19.89 20.93 14.17
C VAL A 361 20.05 20.55 12.69
N ASP A 362 21.14 21.00 12.05
CA ASP A 362 21.42 20.67 10.65
C ASP A 362 21.59 19.17 10.44
N GLN A 363 22.30 18.48 11.37
CA GLN A 363 22.45 17.02 11.30
C GLN A 363 21.12 16.31 11.53
N HIS A 364 20.25 16.86 12.37
CA HIS A 364 18.91 16.34 12.59
C HIS A 364 18.07 16.47 11.33
N TYR A 365 18.09 17.64 10.69
CA TYR A 365 17.43 17.89 9.42
C TYR A 365 17.89 16.91 8.32
N GLU A 366 19.20 16.74 8.15
CA GLU A 366 19.77 15.81 7.17
C GLU A 366 19.35 14.35 7.43
N ALA A 367 19.43 13.93 8.69
CA ALA A 367 19.06 12.56 9.08
C ALA A 367 17.55 12.30 8.88
N PHE A 368 16.71 13.26 9.23
CA PHE A 368 15.26 13.16 9.05
C PHE A 368 14.87 13.21 7.56
N SER A 369 15.46 14.11 6.77
CA SER A 369 15.25 14.15 5.31
C SER A 369 15.60 12.81 4.67
N ALA A 370 16.75 12.23 5.03
CA ALA A 370 17.16 10.92 4.53
C ALA A 370 16.21 9.79 5.00
N PHE A 371 15.65 9.92 6.20
CA PHE A 371 14.65 8.99 6.70
C PHE A 371 13.34 9.07 5.91
N LEU A 372 12.87 10.25 5.53
CA LEU A 372 11.69 10.42 4.67
C LEU A 372 11.90 9.80 3.28
N ILE A 373 13.07 9.98 2.68
CA ILE A 373 13.44 9.32 1.42
C ILE A 373 13.43 7.79 1.58
N PHE A 374 13.95 7.27 2.69
CA PHE A 374 13.84 5.85 3.02
C PHE A 374 12.38 5.43 3.18
N LEU A 375 11.54 6.19 3.88
CA LEU A 375 10.13 5.87 4.08
C LEU A 375 9.37 5.76 2.76
N ARG A 376 9.60 6.64 1.80
CA ARG A 376 9.02 6.55 0.46
C ARG A 376 9.27 5.18 -0.18
N GLN A 377 10.51 4.69 -0.10
CA GLN A 377 10.87 3.36 -0.62
C GLN A 377 10.31 2.22 0.26
N ASN A 378 10.32 2.40 1.57
CA ASN A 378 9.86 1.39 2.52
C ASN A 378 8.36 1.15 2.41
N LEU A 379 7.56 2.21 2.35
CA LEU A 379 6.10 2.13 2.18
C LEU A 379 5.72 1.61 0.79
N ALA A 380 6.53 1.89 -0.22
CA ALA A 380 6.39 1.29 -1.55
C ALA A 380 6.88 -0.17 -1.65
N GLY A 381 7.29 -0.78 -0.52
CA GLY A 381 7.76 -2.17 -0.49
C GLY A 381 9.12 -2.41 -1.14
N GLN A 382 9.91 -1.37 -1.36
CA GLN A 382 11.18 -1.43 -2.08
C GLN A 382 12.41 -1.57 -1.17
N THR A 383 12.21 -1.88 0.10
CA THR A 383 13.30 -2.10 1.05
C THR A 383 13.18 -3.42 1.78
N PRO A 384 14.29 -4.02 2.27
CA PRO A 384 14.23 -5.24 3.08
C PRO A 384 13.81 -4.98 4.54
N VAL A 385 13.54 -3.74 4.91
CA VAL A 385 13.10 -3.37 6.26
C VAL A 385 11.58 -3.52 6.33
N ARG A 386 11.10 -4.24 7.34
CA ARG A 386 9.67 -4.36 7.58
C ARG A 386 9.07 -2.99 7.85
N VAL A 387 7.95 -2.67 7.19
CA VAL A 387 7.15 -1.49 7.51
C VAL A 387 6.60 -1.63 8.93
N ASP A 388 7.03 -0.76 9.85
CA ASP A 388 6.57 -0.81 11.23
C ASP A 388 5.27 -0.03 11.45
N GLY A 389 4.53 -0.37 12.50
CA GLY A 389 3.27 0.28 12.86
C GLY A 389 3.40 1.74 13.25
N THR A 390 4.59 2.19 13.66
CA THR A 390 4.83 3.57 14.08
C THR A 390 4.97 4.55 12.91
N TRP A 391 5.35 4.06 11.72
CA TRP A 391 5.49 4.87 10.50
C TRP A 391 4.74 4.35 9.27
N CYS A 392 3.99 3.27 9.37
CA CYS A 392 3.11 2.85 8.27
C CYS A 392 2.08 3.94 7.95
N SER A 393 1.47 3.91 6.76
CA SER A 393 0.38 4.84 6.46
C SER A 393 -0.81 4.65 7.42
N GLN A 394 -1.47 5.74 7.75
CA GLN A 394 -2.64 5.73 8.64
C GLN A 394 -3.83 5.08 7.94
N SER A 395 -3.94 5.30 6.63
CA SER A 395 -4.91 4.61 5.78
C SER A 395 -4.80 3.08 5.90
N GLN A 396 -3.56 2.53 5.93
CA GLN A 396 -3.35 1.09 6.09
C GLN A 396 -3.73 0.57 7.48
N VAL A 397 -3.59 1.39 8.52
CA VAL A 397 -4.04 1.03 9.88
C VAL A 397 -5.56 1.00 9.95
N LEU A 398 -6.23 1.99 9.36
CA LEU A 398 -7.70 2.04 9.31
C LEU A 398 -8.29 0.86 8.53
N ASP A 399 -7.67 0.51 7.40
CA ASP A 399 -8.03 -0.69 6.64
C ASP A 399 -7.89 -1.96 7.51
N GLY A 400 -6.83 -2.05 8.31
CA GLY A 400 -6.66 -3.13 9.29
C GLY A 400 -7.73 -3.14 10.39
N MET A 401 -8.17 -1.99 10.88
CA MET A 401 -9.25 -1.88 11.87
C MET A 401 -10.57 -2.44 11.31
N ALA A 402 -10.85 -2.24 10.02
CA ALA A 402 -12.04 -2.73 9.33
C ALA A 402 -12.21 -4.25 9.45
N SER A 403 -11.13 -5.01 9.61
CA SER A 403 -11.18 -6.46 9.81
C SER A 403 -11.81 -6.91 11.15
N PHE A 404 -12.08 -5.97 12.04
CA PHE A 404 -12.75 -6.25 13.32
C PHE A 404 -13.92 -5.28 13.58
N THR A 405 -13.67 -3.98 13.62
CA THR A 405 -14.67 -2.91 13.73
C THR A 405 -14.04 -1.59 13.28
N LEU A 406 -14.82 -0.76 12.61
CA LEU A 406 -14.40 0.59 12.25
C LEU A 406 -14.64 1.58 13.39
N PRO A 407 -13.83 2.65 13.51
CA PRO A 407 -14.19 3.79 14.36
C PRO A 407 -15.47 4.46 13.84
N ASP A 408 -16.27 4.98 14.76
CA ASP A 408 -17.45 5.78 14.42
C ASP A 408 -17.06 7.22 14.03
N LEU A 409 -15.90 7.69 14.55
CA LEU A 409 -15.32 8.99 14.22
C LEU A 409 -13.83 8.83 13.92
N ILE A 410 -13.40 9.50 12.87
CA ILE A 410 -12.00 9.67 12.50
C ILE A 410 -11.73 11.16 12.61
N LEU A 411 -10.88 11.55 13.54
CA LEU A 411 -10.58 12.95 13.88
C LEU A 411 -9.15 13.27 13.45
N ARG A 412 -8.93 14.49 13.03
CA ARG A 412 -7.58 15.01 12.83
C ARG A 412 -7.08 15.64 14.15
N GLU A 413 -5.77 15.69 14.34
CA GLU A 413 -5.15 16.24 15.57
C GLU A 413 -5.54 17.71 15.86
N ASP A 414 -5.76 18.49 14.82
CA ASP A 414 -6.19 19.89 14.90
C ASP A 414 -7.65 20.05 15.35
N GLU A 415 -8.47 19.00 15.26
CA GLU A 415 -9.90 19.01 15.59
C GLU A 415 -10.19 18.49 17.01
N ILE A 416 -9.28 17.76 17.64
CA ILE A 416 -9.59 17.01 18.87
C ILE A 416 -9.94 17.91 20.06
N ALA A 417 -9.34 19.10 20.14
CA ALA A 417 -9.61 20.05 21.25
C ALA A 417 -11.06 20.51 21.31
N THR A 418 -11.75 20.53 20.17
CA THR A 418 -13.16 20.91 20.07
C THR A 418 -14.08 19.70 19.95
N THR A 419 -13.72 18.75 19.10
CA THR A 419 -14.63 17.64 18.71
C THR A 419 -14.76 16.58 19.81
N LEU A 420 -13.68 16.26 20.55
CA LEU A 420 -13.78 15.29 21.65
C LEU A 420 -14.66 15.76 22.79
N PRO A 421 -14.53 17.01 23.32
CA PRO A 421 -15.47 17.53 24.30
C PRO A 421 -16.93 17.56 23.78
N ASP A 422 -17.14 17.92 22.51
CA ASP A 422 -18.49 17.95 21.93
C ASP A 422 -19.09 16.56 21.79
N LEU A 423 -18.28 15.55 21.42
CA LEU A 423 -18.71 14.16 21.39
C LEU A 423 -19.25 13.70 22.73
N VAL A 424 -18.48 13.91 23.80
CA VAL A 424 -18.89 13.42 25.13
C VAL A 424 -20.00 14.26 25.77
N ARG A 425 -20.13 15.56 25.40
CA ARG A 425 -21.35 16.34 25.78
C ARG A 425 -22.62 15.72 25.20
N ARG A 426 -22.59 15.25 23.95
CA ARG A 426 -23.70 14.52 23.30
C ARG A 426 -23.97 13.17 23.97
N MET A 427 -22.98 12.62 24.68
CA MET A 427 -23.12 11.39 25.46
C MET A 427 -23.56 11.66 26.91
N GLY A 428 -23.82 12.91 27.29
CA GLY A 428 -24.35 13.30 28.61
C GLY A 428 -23.35 13.89 29.62
N HIS A 429 -22.09 14.15 29.19
CA HIS A 429 -21.13 14.83 30.04
C HIS A 429 -21.34 16.35 30.02
N HIS A 430 -21.62 16.95 31.17
CA HIS A 430 -21.89 18.39 31.25
C HIS A 430 -20.63 19.29 31.15
N SER A 431 -19.50 18.80 31.66
CA SER A 431 -18.24 19.57 31.73
C SER A 431 -17.04 18.66 31.40
N PRO A 432 -16.89 18.24 30.13
CA PRO A 432 -15.76 17.40 29.77
C PRO A 432 -14.43 18.19 29.84
N PRO A 433 -13.32 17.54 30.20
CA PRO A 433 -12.01 18.16 30.13
C PRO A 433 -11.65 18.47 28.67
N THR A 434 -10.80 19.48 28.48
CA THR A 434 -10.19 19.75 27.16
C THR A 434 -8.95 18.87 27.01
N PRO A 435 -8.75 18.19 25.85
CA PRO A 435 -7.52 17.45 25.61
C PRO A 435 -6.30 18.35 25.68
N GLY A 436 -5.32 17.96 26.48
CA GLY A 436 -4.03 18.65 26.56
C GLY A 436 -2.99 17.95 25.70
N PHE A 437 -2.09 18.70 25.08
CA PHE A 437 -0.94 18.17 24.37
C PHE A 437 0.30 18.32 25.23
N CYS A 438 0.95 17.21 25.58
CA CYS A 438 2.27 17.23 26.17
C CYS A 438 3.29 17.06 25.04
N ALA A 439 4.19 18.00 24.86
CA ALA A 439 5.27 17.87 23.90
C ALA A 439 6.18 16.69 24.32
N PRO A 440 6.49 15.75 23.41
CA PRO A 440 7.44 14.68 23.72
C PRO A 440 8.83 15.27 23.96
N GLU A 441 9.63 14.63 24.83
CA GLU A 441 11.05 14.94 24.97
C GLU A 441 11.81 14.48 23.72
N ILE A 442 11.99 15.37 22.76
CA ILE A 442 12.69 15.16 21.50
C ILE A 442 13.81 16.19 21.35
N PRO A 443 14.92 15.87 20.69
CA PRO A 443 16.08 16.78 20.57
C PRO A 443 15.74 18.11 19.89
N PHE A 444 14.89 18.07 18.88
CA PHE A 444 14.38 19.22 18.13
C PHE A 444 12.93 19.02 17.78
N THR A 445 12.14 20.07 17.86
CA THR A 445 10.75 20.08 17.42
C THR A 445 10.68 20.11 15.88
N LEU A 446 9.57 19.66 15.33
CA LEU A 446 9.37 19.75 13.87
C LEU A 446 9.41 21.22 13.40
N ALA A 447 8.90 22.16 14.19
CA ALA A 447 8.91 23.59 13.87
C ALA A 447 10.32 24.18 13.70
N GLU A 448 11.33 23.61 14.37
CA GLU A 448 12.73 24.09 14.25
C GLU A 448 13.41 23.65 12.96
N ILE A 449 12.87 22.62 12.28
CA ILE A 449 13.47 22.04 11.07
C ILE A 449 12.55 22.07 9.85
N TYR A 450 11.30 22.48 10.01
CA TYR A 450 10.29 22.45 8.95
C TYR A 450 10.65 23.36 7.78
N ASP A 451 10.53 22.80 6.57
CA ASP A 451 10.57 23.52 5.30
C ASP A 451 9.75 22.80 4.22
N ASP A 452 9.55 23.45 3.07
CA ASP A 452 8.80 22.93 1.94
C ASP A 452 9.39 21.63 1.37
N LYS A 453 10.69 21.40 1.56
CA LYS A 453 11.34 20.16 1.09
C LYS A 453 10.96 18.98 1.97
N LEU A 454 10.92 19.13 3.30
CA LEU A 454 10.46 18.08 4.21
C LEU A 454 8.99 17.77 3.96
N GLU A 455 8.16 18.80 3.71
CA GLU A 455 6.75 18.63 3.36
C GLU A 455 6.61 17.81 2.07
N THR A 456 7.33 18.19 1.01
CA THR A 456 7.33 17.46 -0.27
C THR A 456 7.73 16.00 -0.10
N LEU A 457 8.80 15.72 0.65
CA LEU A 457 9.27 14.35 0.92
C LEU A 457 8.24 13.53 1.70
N ALA A 458 7.55 14.15 2.66
CA ALA A 458 6.48 13.50 3.41
C ALA A 458 5.26 13.22 2.53
N ALA A 459 4.85 14.18 1.71
CA ALA A 459 3.74 14.03 0.77
C ALA A 459 4.02 12.92 -0.26
N GLU A 460 5.26 12.80 -0.75
CA GLU A 460 5.67 11.70 -1.63
C GLU A 460 5.63 10.33 -0.91
N ALA A 461 6.06 10.28 0.36
CA ALA A 461 6.07 9.03 1.13
C ALA A 461 4.66 8.58 1.54
N TYR A 462 3.82 9.53 1.95
CA TYR A 462 2.48 9.29 2.49
C TYR A 462 1.36 9.82 1.59
N GLN A 463 1.59 9.86 0.27
CA GLN A 463 0.64 10.40 -0.71
C GLN A 463 -0.81 9.95 -0.45
N ARG A 464 -0.99 8.70 -0.04
CA ARG A 464 -2.29 8.12 0.25
C ARG A 464 -2.97 8.80 1.42
N ASP A 465 -2.26 9.04 2.52
CA ASP A 465 -2.81 9.72 3.70
C ASP A 465 -3.15 11.19 3.39
N TYR A 466 -2.27 11.90 2.64
CA TYR A 466 -2.54 13.28 2.22
C TYR A 466 -3.81 13.39 1.37
N VAL A 467 -3.91 12.56 0.34
CA VAL A 467 -5.05 12.60 -0.60
C VAL A 467 -6.34 12.18 0.09
N GLN A 468 -6.29 11.12 0.89
CA GLN A 468 -7.50 10.51 1.46
C GLN A 468 -8.07 11.33 2.62
N PHE A 469 -7.20 11.87 3.47
CA PHE A 469 -7.63 12.60 4.67
C PHE A 469 -7.55 14.12 4.52
N GLY A 470 -7.18 14.61 3.33
CA GLY A 470 -7.15 16.03 3.01
C GLY A 470 -6.13 16.82 3.84
N PHE A 471 -4.95 16.22 4.11
CA PHE A 471 -3.87 16.97 4.73
C PHE A 471 -3.31 18.00 3.73
N GLY A 472 -3.13 19.24 4.20
CA GLY A 472 -2.36 20.29 3.54
C GLY A 472 -0.94 20.33 4.07
N ASP A 473 -0.26 21.47 3.91
CA ASP A 473 1.04 21.71 4.53
C ASP A 473 0.94 21.67 6.05
N TRP A 474 2.00 21.19 6.70
CA TRP A 474 2.00 21.08 8.14
C TRP A 474 2.01 22.47 8.82
N GLU A 475 1.15 22.64 9.79
CA GLU A 475 1.12 23.80 10.68
C GLU A 475 1.22 23.35 12.15
N PRO A 476 1.94 24.08 12.99
CA PRO A 476 1.97 23.79 14.42
C PRO A 476 0.54 23.84 15.02
N VAL A 477 0.15 22.79 15.74
CA VAL A 477 -1.15 22.80 16.43
C VAL A 477 -1.13 23.88 17.49
N THR A 478 -1.92 24.92 17.29
CA THR A 478 -2.08 26.04 18.24
C THR A 478 -2.81 25.54 19.49
N GLY A 479 -2.08 25.44 20.61
CA GLY A 479 -2.62 24.98 21.90
C GLY A 479 -1.67 24.10 22.73
N ALA A 480 -0.49 23.78 22.21
CA ALA A 480 0.57 23.13 22.96
C ALA A 480 1.45 24.16 23.63
N ALA A 481 1.01 24.70 24.79
CA ALA A 481 1.82 25.49 25.69
C ALA A 481 1.76 24.86 27.09
#